data_2a4fff6071ed42591a337e50f0b081e4
#
_entry.id   2a4fff6071ed42591a337e50f0b081e4
#
_cell.length_a   1.000
_cell.length_b   1.000
_cell.length_c   1.000
_cell.angle_alpha   90.00
_cell.angle_beta   90.00
_cell.angle_gamma   90.00
#
_symmetry.space_group_name_H-M   'P 1'
#
loop_
_entity.id
_entity.type
_entity.pdbx_description
1 polymer ?
#
loop_
_entity_poly.entity_id
_entity_poly.type
_entity_poly.pdbx_seq_one_letter_code
_entity_poly.pdbx_strand_id
1 'polypeptide(L)'
;MNAAKSEHIILISPVGDLSTELIEAIAGEIQRVFGFASAIDSILQDLSFARDHNRNQHHSTMILDQLAANAPARAIRVIAIAQVDLFIPILTHVYGEAQLGGTACIVSTFRLNEGRSGMNISRKYIDRIVKEAIHELGHTFNLRHCPEATCIMHYCRNEEDVDRKSDELCRYCKVMLEDEIIRINK
;
A
#
# COMPACT_ATOMS: atom_id res chain seq x y z
N MET A 1 -19.22 21.59 -24.00
CA MET A 1 -17.76 21.40 -23.90
C MET A 1 -17.53 20.56 -22.67
N ASN A 2 -17.34 19.25 -22.86
CA ASN A 2 -16.97 18.35 -21.75
C ASN A 2 -15.52 18.67 -21.36
N ALA A 3 -15.34 19.25 -20.19
CA ALA A 3 -14.02 19.27 -19.55
C ALA A 3 -13.61 17.80 -19.37
N ALA A 4 -12.53 17.38 -20.03
CA ALA A 4 -11.92 16.10 -19.78
C ALA A 4 -11.60 16.07 -18.29
N LYS A 5 -12.29 15.22 -17.50
CA LYS A 5 -11.86 14.84 -16.17
C LYS A 5 -10.41 14.40 -16.35
N SER A 6 -9.45 15.11 -15.74
CA SER A 6 -8.10 14.59 -15.63
C SER A 6 -8.26 13.22 -14.94
N GLU A 7 -7.98 12.16 -15.69
CA GLU A 7 -8.09 10.80 -15.15
C GLU A 7 -6.96 10.59 -14.17
N HIS A 8 -7.14 11.07 -12.97
CA HIS A 8 -6.28 10.78 -11.84
C HIS A 8 -6.34 9.28 -11.58
N ILE A 9 -5.18 8.64 -11.52
CA ILE A 9 -5.07 7.21 -11.22
C ILE A 9 -4.25 6.98 -9.96
N ILE A 10 -4.45 5.81 -9.37
CA ILE A 10 -3.52 5.24 -8.39
C ILE A 10 -2.67 4.21 -9.13
N LEU A 11 -1.35 4.41 -9.13
CA LEU A 11 -0.42 3.51 -9.79
C LEU A 11 -0.01 2.38 -8.86
N ILE A 12 -0.21 1.14 -9.30
CA ILE A 12 0.32 -0.06 -8.65
C ILE A 12 1.66 -0.38 -9.32
N SER A 13 2.75 -0.37 -8.54
CA SER A 13 4.10 -0.67 -9.01
C SER A 13 4.60 -1.99 -8.41
N PRO A 14 4.40 -3.13 -9.10
CA PRO A 14 4.94 -4.40 -8.65
C PRO A 14 6.47 -4.39 -8.73
N VAL A 15 7.13 -4.96 -7.72
CA VAL A 15 8.57 -5.20 -7.69
C VAL A 15 8.82 -6.69 -7.53
N GLY A 16 9.37 -7.31 -8.56
CA GLY A 16 9.53 -8.75 -8.65
C GLY A 16 8.32 -9.45 -9.28
N ASP A 17 8.28 -10.77 -9.13
CA ASP A 17 7.25 -11.62 -9.74
C ASP A 17 6.07 -11.80 -8.77
N LEU A 18 5.01 -11.06 -8.99
CA LEU A 18 3.77 -11.10 -8.21
C LEU A 18 2.64 -11.70 -9.04
N SER A 19 1.75 -12.46 -8.39
CA SER A 19 0.62 -13.07 -9.10
C SER A 19 -0.36 -12.02 -9.62
N THR A 20 -0.91 -12.27 -10.80
CA THR A 20 -1.95 -11.42 -11.41
C THR A 20 -3.17 -11.31 -10.48
N GLU A 21 -3.57 -12.42 -9.85
CA GLU A 21 -4.68 -12.46 -8.89
C GLU A 21 -4.51 -11.46 -7.74
N LEU A 22 -3.29 -11.36 -7.18
CA LEU A 22 -2.99 -10.41 -6.12
C LEU A 22 -3.12 -8.96 -6.60
N ILE A 23 -2.54 -8.66 -7.76
CA ILE A 23 -2.58 -7.30 -8.33
C ILE A 23 -4.01 -6.88 -8.68
N GLU A 24 -4.81 -7.79 -9.26
CA GLU A 24 -6.22 -7.55 -9.58
C GLU A 24 -7.05 -7.34 -8.31
N ALA A 25 -6.79 -8.10 -7.23
CA ALA A 25 -7.48 -7.93 -5.96
C ALA A 25 -7.17 -6.54 -5.35
N ILE A 26 -5.91 -6.10 -5.37
CA ILE A 26 -5.51 -4.76 -4.91
C ILE A 26 -6.20 -3.68 -5.78
N ALA A 27 -6.18 -3.81 -7.10
CA ALA A 27 -6.81 -2.86 -8.01
C ALA A 27 -8.32 -2.73 -7.77
N GLY A 28 -9.01 -3.84 -7.54
CA GLY A 28 -10.43 -3.87 -7.19
C GLY A 28 -10.73 -3.11 -5.90
N GLU A 29 -9.94 -3.35 -4.85
CA GLU A 29 -10.11 -2.67 -3.57
C GLU A 29 -9.75 -1.18 -3.63
N ILE A 30 -8.75 -0.78 -4.40
CA ILE A 30 -8.45 0.63 -4.67
C ILE A 30 -9.66 1.33 -5.26
N GLN A 31 -10.28 0.74 -6.29
CA GLN A 31 -11.48 1.30 -6.90
C GLN A 31 -12.66 1.36 -5.91
N ARG A 32 -12.83 0.32 -5.09
CA ARG A 32 -13.91 0.25 -4.11
C ARG A 32 -13.78 1.30 -3.01
N VAL A 33 -12.58 1.47 -2.47
CA VAL A 33 -12.33 2.32 -1.29
C VAL A 33 -12.09 3.78 -1.67
N PHE A 34 -11.26 4.03 -2.68
CA PHE A 34 -10.83 5.39 -3.04
C PHE A 34 -11.57 5.96 -4.26
N GLY A 35 -12.26 5.13 -5.04
CA GLY A 35 -13.00 5.57 -6.23
C GLY A 35 -12.14 5.92 -7.45
N PHE A 36 -10.82 5.68 -7.39
CA PHE A 36 -9.90 5.93 -8.50
C PHE A 36 -9.61 4.68 -9.31
N ALA A 37 -9.46 4.83 -10.62
CA ALA A 37 -8.95 3.78 -11.47
C ALA A 37 -7.47 3.49 -11.12
N SER A 38 -7.07 2.23 -11.31
CA SER A 38 -5.68 1.82 -11.16
C SER A 38 -5.00 1.60 -12.51
N ALA A 39 -3.70 1.89 -12.58
CA ALA A 39 -2.82 1.41 -13.65
C ALA A 39 -1.70 0.59 -13.02
N ILE A 40 -1.13 -0.32 -13.79
CA ILE A 40 -0.04 -1.19 -13.36
C ILE A 40 1.18 -0.82 -14.21
N ASP A 41 2.26 -0.39 -13.54
CA ASP A 41 3.53 -0.09 -14.18
C ASP A 41 4.66 -0.19 -13.15
N SER A 42 5.73 -0.90 -13.48
CA SER A 42 6.86 -1.10 -12.59
C SER A 42 7.81 0.11 -12.66
N ILE A 43 7.70 1.02 -11.69
CA ILE A 43 8.58 2.20 -11.58
C ILE A 43 10.00 1.78 -11.17
N LEU A 44 10.11 0.87 -10.20
CA LEU A 44 11.38 0.38 -9.68
C LEU A 44 11.57 -1.09 -10.07
N GLN A 45 12.64 -1.37 -10.82
CA GLN A 45 12.98 -2.73 -11.26
C GLN A 45 13.76 -3.50 -10.17
N ASP A 46 14.47 -2.79 -9.31
CA ASP A 46 15.37 -3.34 -8.30
C ASP A 46 15.35 -2.47 -7.05
N LEU A 47 15.52 -3.08 -5.89
CA LEU A 47 15.55 -2.43 -4.58
C LEU A 47 16.92 -2.56 -3.88
N SER A 48 17.96 -2.98 -4.59
CA SER A 48 19.31 -3.20 -4.03
C SER A 48 19.90 -1.94 -3.38
N PHE A 49 19.54 -0.74 -3.88
CA PHE A 49 19.96 0.55 -3.33
C PHE A 49 19.49 0.79 -1.87
N ALA A 50 18.39 0.12 -1.48
CA ALA A 50 17.80 0.24 -0.14
C ALA A 50 18.18 -0.94 0.78
N ARG A 51 19.00 -1.89 0.30
CA ARG A 51 19.32 -3.11 1.05
C ARG A 51 20.33 -2.86 2.14
N ASP A 52 19.97 -3.22 3.37
CA ASP A 52 20.91 -3.35 4.50
C ASP A 52 21.37 -4.81 4.55
N HIS A 53 22.66 -5.04 4.24
CA HIS A 53 23.24 -6.38 4.21
C HIS A 53 23.37 -7.02 5.59
N ASN A 54 23.55 -6.22 6.66
CA ASN A 54 23.66 -6.73 8.03
C ASN A 54 22.31 -7.22 8.55
N ARG A 55 21.23 -6.52 8.19
CA ARG A 55 19.86 -6.88 8.56
C ARG A 55 19.24 -7.89 7.59
N ASN A 56 19.78 -8.01 6.38
CA ASN A 56 19.15 -8.70 5.26
C ASN A 56 17.72 -8.19 4.98
N GLN A 57 17.52 -6.91 5.13
CA GLN A 57 16.25 -6.21 4.97
C GLN A 57 16.43 -5.00 4.04
N HIS A 58 15.32 -4.37 3.63
CA HIS A 58 15.33 -3.17 2.79
C HIS A 58 14.73 -1.99 3.55
N HIS A 59 15.41 -0.85 3.49
CA HIS A 59 15.00 0.38 4.15
C HIS A 59 13.83 1.01 3.38
N SER A 60 12.62 0.91 3.92
CA SER A 60 11.40 1.31 3.23
C SER A 60 11.33 2.81 2.90
N THR A 61 11.83 3.68 3.80
CA THR A 61 11.85 5.13 3.54
C THR A 61 12.67 5.50 2.30
N MET A 62 13.82 4.84 2.07
CA MET A 62 14.62 5.05 0.85
C MET A 62 13.85 4.65 -0.40
N ILE A 63 13.05 3.59 -0.31
CA ILE A 63 12.21 3.15 -1.43
C ILE A 63 11.09 4.16 -1.69
N LEU A 64 10.44 4.69 -0.65
CA LEU A 64 9.41 5.72 -0.78
C LEU A 64 9.93 6.98 -1.49
N ASP A 65 11.14 7.43 -1.14
CA ASP A 65 11.76 8.61 -1.78
C ASP A 65 11.94 8.39 -3.28
N GLN A 66 12.39 7.20 -3.70
CA GLN A 66 12.55 6.86 -5.11
C GLN A 66 11.21 6.69 -5.83
N LEU A 67 10.20 6.09 -5.19
CA LEU A 67 8.86 5.97 -5.76
C LEU A 67 8.24 7.35 -5.99
N ALA A 68 8.33 8.25 -5.00
CA ALA A 68 7.78 9.60 -5.10
C ALA A 68 8.49 10.42 -6.19
N ALA A 69 9.83 10.31 -6.28
CA ALA A 69 10.63 11.03 -7.27
C ALA A 69 10.35 10.58 -8.72
N ASN A 70 9.96 9.32 -8.92
CA ASN A 70 9.70 8.74 -10.23
C ASN A 70 8.20 8.56 -10.55
N ALA A 71 7.32 9.04 -9.69
CA ALA A 71 5.88 8.96 -9.90
C ALA A 71 5.47 9.71 -11.17
N PRO A 72 4.75 9.08 -12.12
CA PRO A 72 4.28 9.79 -13.31
C PRO A 72 3.24 10.84 -12.95
N ALA A 73 3.24 11.96 -13.65
CA ALA A 73 2.38 13.14 -13.35
C ALA A 73 0.86 12.81 -13.29
N ARG A 74 0.41 11.77 -13.99
CA ARG A 74 -0.98 11.32 -13.96
C ARG A 74 -1.35 10.53 -12.70
N ALA A 75 -0.36 10.00 -11.97
CA ALA A 75 -0.59 9.22 -10.76
C ALA A 75 -0.69 10.15 -9.55
N ILE A 76 -1.87 10.25 -8.95
CA ILE A 76 -2.04 11.01 -7.70
C ILE A 76 -1.41 10.30 -6.53
N ARG A 77 -1.34 8.97 -6.58
CA ARG A 77 -0.70 8.10 -5.59
C ARG A 77 -0.01 6.95 -6.29
N VAL A 78 1.04 6.45 -5.68
CA VAL A 78 1.79 5.27 -6.12
C VAL A 78 1.91 4.31 -4.95
N ILE A 79 1.58 3.05 -5.19
CA ILE A 79 1.82 1.97 -4.24
C ILE A 79 2.77 0.94 -4.85
N ALA A 80 3.90 0.68 -4.19
CA ALA A 80 4.74 -0.46 -4.53
C ALA A 80 4.30 -1.69 -3.74
N ILE A 81 4.33 -2.85 -4.41
CA ILE A 81 4.14 -4.15 -3.79
C ILE A 81 5.42 -4.95 -4.01
N ALA A 82 6.10 -5.35 -2.94
CA ALA A 82 7.42 -5.99 -3.04
C ALA A 82 7.54 -7.23 -2.16
N GLN A 83 8.23 -8.24 -2.68
CA GLN A 83 8.47 -9.50 -1.96
C GLN A 83 9.80 -9.47 -1.19
N VAL A 84 10.02 -8.40 -0.41
CA VAL A 84 11.22 -8.19 0.38
C VAL A 84 10.88 -7.83 1.82
N ASP A 85 11.74 -8.20 2.77
CA ASP A 85 11.59 -7.80 4.16
C ASP A 85 11.91 -6.32 4.33
N LEU A 86 10.98 -5.55 4.90
CA LEU A 86 11.09 -4.11 5.08
C LEU A 86 11.41 -3.73 6.53
N PHE A 87 12.16 -2.65 6.71
CA PHE A 87 12.41 -2.04 8.00
C PHE A 87 12.49 -0.51 7.93
N ILE A 88 12.28 0.11 9.08
CA ILE A 88 12.72 1.48 9.39
C ILE A 88 13.68 1.41 10.60
N PRO A 89 14.60 2.37 10.79
CA PRO A 89 15.66 2.28 11.80
C PRO A 89 15.19 2.02 13.23
N ILE A 90 14.00 2.52 13.60
CA ILE A 90 13.44 2.40 14.95
C ILE A 90 12.62 1.11 15.17
N LEU A 91 12.36 0.33 14.12
CA LEU A 91 11.58 -0.92 14.20
C LEU A 91 12.37 -2.11 13.65
N THR A 92 12.04 -3.30 14.14
CA THR A 92 12.66 -4.54 13.65
C THR A 92 12.20 -4.88 12.23
N HIS A 93 10.96 -4.59 11.91
CA HIS A 93 10.36 -4.75 10.58
C HIS A 93 9.07 -3.91 10.48
N VAL A 94 8.61 -3.73 9.26
CA VAL A 94 7.30 -3.15 8.93
C VAL A 94 6.63 -3.96 7.83
N TYR A 95 5.29 -4.02 7.82
CA TYR A 95 4.53 -4.61 6.72
C TYR A 95 4.42 -3.65 5.54
N GLY A 96 4.43 -2.36 5.83
CA GLY A 96 4.45 -1.29 4.85
C GLY A 96 4.90 0.02 5.46
N GLU A 97 5.02 1.02 4.64
CA GLU A 97 5.30 2.40 5.01
C GLU A 97 4.68 3.34 3.99
N ALA A 98 4.20 4.49 4.42
CA ALA A 98 3.62 5.50 3.56
C ALA A 98 4.08 6.91 3.93
N GLN A 99 4.16 7.77 2.94
CA GLN A 99 4.26 9.21 3.13
C GLN A 99 2.89 9.76 3.54
N LEU A 100 2.73 10.18 4.79
CA LEU A 100 1.45 10.72 5.28
C LEU A 100 1.05 11.97 4.49
N GLY A 101 -0.09 11.91 3.81
CA GLY A 101 -0.54 12.96 2.89
C GLY A 101 0.34 13.14 1.65
N GLY A 102 1.30 12.25 1.42
CA GLY A 102 2.24 12.29 0.30
C GLY A 102 1.82 11.42 -0.89
N THR A 103 2.76 11.14 -1.79
CA THR A 103 2.48 10.47 -3.07
C THR A 103 2.68 8.96 -3.00
N ALA A 104 3.63 8.48 -2.19
CA ALA A 104 4.11 7.11 -2.28
C ALA A 104 3.84 6.29 -1.02
N CYS A 105 3.56 5.00 -1.22
CA CYS A 105 3.58 3.98 -0.18
C CYS A 105 4.13 2.65 -0.74
N ILE A 106 4.53 1.76 0.17
CA ILE A 106 5.01 0.42 -0.15
C ILE A 106 4.41 -0.60 0.82
N VAL A 107 4.11 -1.78 0.32
CA VAL A 107 3.71 -2.94 1.11
C VAL A 107 4.62 -4.12 0.81
N SER A 108 5.05 -4.79 1.88
CA SER A 108 5.80 -6.04 1.82
C SER A 108 4.87 -7.23 1.87
N THR A 109 5.08 -8.16 0.94
CA THR A 109 4.39 -9.46 0.99
C THR A 109 5.16 -10.48 1.82
N PHE A 110 6.40 -10.18 2.20
CA PHE A 110 7.36 -11.13 2.77
C PHE A 110 6.90 -11.75 4.09
N ARG A 111 6.47 -10.91 5.05
CA ARG A 111 6.07 -11.38 6.40
C ARG A 111 4.59 -11.71 6.54
N LEU A 112 3.78 -11.46 5.53
CA LEU A 112 2.35 -11.76 5.56
C LEU A 112 2.02 -13.19 5.15
N ASN A 113 3.04 -13.97 4.75
CA ASN A 113 2.93 -15.34 4.23
C ASN A 113 3.14 -16.40 5.32
N GLU A 114 2.45 -16.40 6.42
CA GLU A 114 2.34 -17.50 7.44
C GLU A 114 3.56 -18.46 7.56
N GLY A 115 4.78 -18.04 7.24
CA GLY A 115 5.98 -18.87 7.26
C GLY A 115 5.99 -20.02 6.23
N ARG A 116 5.09 -20.00 5.26
CA ARG A 116 5.02 -21.03 4.21
C ARG A 116 5.87 -20.65 3.00
N SER A 117 7.02 -21.28 2.87
CA SER A 117 7.74 -21.40 1.63
C SER A 117 6.98 -22.34 0.69
N GLY A 118 6.15 -21.82 -0.22
CA GLY A 118 5.46 -22.67 -1.18
C GLY A 118 4.45 -21.91 -2.04
N MET A 119 4.31 -22.33 -3.30
CA MET A 119 3.53 -21.70 -4.37
C MET A 119 2.00 -21.71 -4.20
N ASN A 120 1.44 -22.08 -3.05
CA ASN A 120 0.01 -21.97 -2.82
C ASN A 120 -0.31 -20.62 -2.18
N ILE A 121 -0.62 -19.65 -3.00
CA ILE A 121 -1.19 -18.36 -2.61
C ILE A 121 -2.56 -18.65 -1.99
N SER A 122 -2.65 -18.59 -0.66
CA SER A 122 -3.93 -18.78 0.03
C SER A 122 -4.77 -17.50 -0.08
N ARG A 123 -6.09 -17.64 -0.11
CA ARG A 123 -7.01 -16.51 -0.05
C ARG A 123 -6.68 -15.57 1.11
N LYS A 124 -6.38 -16.14 2.26
CA LYS A 124 -6.00 -15.40 3.47
C LYS A 124 -4.74 -14.55 3.28
N TYR A 125 -3.75 -15.06 2.54
CA TYR A 125 -2.55 -14.31 2.21
C TYR A 125 -2.86 -13.10 1.33
N ILE A 126 -3.68 -13.28 0.29
CA ILE A 126 -4.13 -12.16 -0.57
C ILE A 126 -4.89 -11.14 0.28
N ASP A 127 -5.83 -11.58 1.11
CA ASP A 127 -6.65 -10.69 1.95
C ASP A 127 -5.78 -9.85 2.90
N ARG A 128 -4.72 -10.41 3.49
CA ARG A 128 -3.76 -9.67 4.32
C ARG A 128 -3.04 -8.57 3.55
N ILE A 129 -2.50 -8.91 2.38
CA ILE A 129 -1.77 -7.94 1.54
C ILE A 129 -2.70 -6.83 1.07
N VAL A 130 -3.90 -7.17 0.65
CA VAL A 130 -4.92 -6.21 0.22
C VAL A 130 -5.25 -5.25 1.37
N LYS A 131 -5.49 -5.76 2.59
CA LYS A 131 -5.74 -4.92 3.77
C LYS A 131 -4.59 -3.97 4.07
N GLU A 132 -3.35 -4.44 4.03
CA GLU A 132 -2.18 -3.59 4.23
C GLU A 132 -2.00 -2.59 3.08
N ALA A 133 -2.28 -2.97 1.83
CA ALA A 133 -2.23 -2.07 0.69
C ALA A 133 -3.21 -0.89 0.85
N ILE A 134 -4.44 -1.16 1.27
CA ILE A 134 -5.43 -0.11 1.52
C ILE A 134 -5.06 0.73 2.75
N HIS A 135 -4.48 0.12 3.79
CA HIS A 135 -3.98 0.81 4.97
C HIS A 135 -2.89 1.83 4.60
N GLU A 136 -1.85 1.40 3.88
CA GLU A 136 -0.76 2.28 3.47
C GLU A 136 -1.23 3.37 2.48
N LEU A 137 -2.09 3.03 1.53
CA LEU A 137 -2.72 4.03 0.68
C LEU A 137 -3.55 5.03 1.50
N GLY A 138 -4.28 4.58 2.51
CA GLY A 138 -5.02 5.46 3.42
C GLY A 138 -4.13 6.52 4.05
N HIS A 139 -2.90 6.18 4.44
CA HIS A 139 -1.92 7.16 4.93
C HIS A 139 -1.54 8.20 3.88
N THR A 140 -1.43 7.82 2.60
CA THR A 140 -1.17 8.80 1.53
C THR A 140 -2.33 9.78 1.34
N PHE A 141 -3.56 9.41 1.70
CA PHE A 141 -4.74 10.27 1.80
C PHE A 141 -4.89 10.91 3.18
N ASN A 142 -3.80 11.06 3.92
CA ASN A 142 -3.72 11.74 5.21
C ASN A 142 -4.52 11.08 6.34
N LEU A 143 -4.99 9.84 6.17
CA LEU A 143 -5.58 9.07 7.26
C LEU A 143 -4.47 8.62 8.22
N ARG A 144 -4.72 8.79 9.52
CA ARG A 144 -3.82 8.31 10.58
C ARG A 144 -4.32 6.96 11.12
N HIS A 145 -3.50 6.30 11.94
CA HIS A 145 -3.94 5.10 12.65
C HIS A 145 -5.23 5.36 13.42
N CYS A 146 -6.18 4.46 13.27
CA CYS A 146 -7.50 4.54 13.89
C CYS A 146 -7.53 3.73 15.20
N PRO A 147 -8.11 4.26 16.29
CA PRO A 147 -8.27 3.51 17.53
C PRO A 147 -9.33 2.40 17.43
N GLU A 148 -10.24 2.47 16.44
CA GLU A 148 -11.26 1.45 16.21
C GLU A 148 -10.62 0.15 15.71
N ALA A 149 -10.71 -0.93 16.51
CA ALA A 149 -10.01 -2.19 16.27
C ALA A 149 -10.41 -2.91 14.97
N THR A 150 -11.63 -2.67 14.50
CA THR A 150 -12.14 -3.27 13.26
C THR A 150 -11.86 -2.43 12.00
N CYS A 151 -11.45 -1.17 12.17
CA CYS A 151 -11.14 -0.29 11.06
C CYS A 151 -9.89 -0.76 10.30
N ILE A 152 -9.90 -0.71 8.97
CA ILE A 152 -8.73 -1.05 8.16
C ILE A 152 -7.50 -0.17 8.52
N MET A 153 -7.71 1.07 8.99
CA MET A 153 -6.65 1.98 9.46
C MET A 153 -6.14 1.66 10.88
N HIS A 154 -6.61 0.57 11.51
CA HIS A 154 -6.08 0.17 12.81
C HIS A 154 -4.63 -0.32 12.69
N TYR A 155 -3.79 0.08 13.66
CA TYR A 155 -2.39 -0.35 13.70
C TYR A 155 -2.27 -1.83 14.04
N CYS A 156 -1.50 -2.58 13.25
CA CYS A 156 -1.25 -4.00 13.44
C CYS A 156 0.20 -4.25 13.86
N ARG A 157 0.40 -5.12 14.86
CA ARG A 157 1.72 -5.53 15.37
C ARG A 157 2.18 -6.86 14.81
N ASN A 158 1.22 -7.68 14.39
CA ASN A 158 1.42 -9.04 13.89
C ASN A 158 0.32 -9.40 12.89
N GLU A 159 0.46 -10.55 12.24
CA GLU A 159 -0.48 -11.02 11.22
C GLU A 159 -1.88 -11.31 11.78
N GLU A 160 -1.99 -11.68 13.07
CA GLU A 160 -3.28 -11.92 13.71
C GLU A 160 -4.08 -10.62 13.85
N ASP A 161 -3.40 -9.51 14.09
CA ASP A 161 -4.05 -8.19 14.11
C ASP A 161 -4.58 -7.81 12.73
N VAL A 162 -3.83 -8.13 11.65
CA VAL A 162 -4.28 -7.95 10.26
C VAL A 162 -5.50 -8.82 9.96
N ASP A 163 -5.52 -10.04 10.47
CA ASP A 163 -6.67 -10.95 10.30
C ASP A 163 -7.94 -10.44 10.99
N ARG A 164 -7.80 -9.79 12.16
CA ARG A 164 -8.92 -9.29 12.97
C ARG A 164 -9.57 -8.03 12.42
N LYS A 165 -8.79 -7.12 11.84
CA LYS A 165 -9.37 -5.90 11.25
C LYS A 165 -10.20 -6.25 10.02
N SER A 166 -11.24 -5.46 9.76
CA SER A 166 -12.04 -5.62 8.55
C SER A 166 -11.31 -5.04 7.32
N ASP A 167 -11.89 -5.20 6.15
CA ASP A 167 -11.50 -4.54 4.90
C ASP A 167 -12.16 -3.16 4.72
N GLU A 168 -12.88 -2.68 5.76
CA GLU A 168 -13.65 -1.44 5.73
C GLU A 168 -13.01 -0.33 6.57
N LEU A 169 -13.17 0.90 6.10
CA LEU A 169 -12.95 2.08 6.92
C LEU A 169 -14.13 2.26 7.90
N CYS A 170 -13.85 2.64 9.13
CA CYS A 170 -14.91 3.08 10.03
C CYS A 170 -15.52 4.41 9.55
N ARG A 171 -16.67 4.78 10.16
CA ARG A 171 -17.39 6.00 9.77
C ARG A 171 -16.52 7.25 9.75
N TYR A 172 -15.66 7.44 10.76
CA TYR A 172 -14.78 8.60 10.84
C TYR A 172 -13.74 8.62 9.73
N CYS A 173 -13.09 7.50 9.48
CA CYS A 173 -12.08 7.39 8.43
C CYS A 173 -12.69 7.56 7.03
N LYS A 174 -13.95 7.11 6.81
CA LYS A 174 -14.68 7.35 5.55
C LYS A 174 -14.89 8.85 5.31
N VAL A 175 -15.36 9.59 6.31
CA VAL A 175 -15.57 11.05 6.19
C VAL A 175 -14.24 11.78 5.94
N MET A 176 -13.18 11.41 6.66
CA MET A 176 -11.86 12.03 6.46
C MET A 176 -11.31 11.74 5.05
N LEU A 177 -11.52 10.52 4.53
CA LEU A 177 -11.11 10.17 3.17
C LEU A 177 -11.90 10.98 2.13
N GLU A 178 -13.21 11.09 2.30
CA GLU A 178 -14.08 11.87 1.40
C GLU A 178 -13.64 13.33 1.34
N ASP A 179 -13.34 13.96 2.49
CA ASP A 179 -12.84 15.32 2.56
C ASP A 179 -11.49 15.48 1.82
N GLU A 180 -10.59 14.51 1.95
CA GLU A 180 -9.30 14.54 1.28
C GLU A 180 -9.43 14.37 -0.23
N ILE A 181 -10.29 13.45 -0.69
CA ILE A 181 -10.60 13.26 -2.12
C ILE A 181 -11.20 14.53 -2.72
N ILE A 182 -12.09 15.23 -2.01
CA ILE A 182 -12.66 16.51 -2.45
C ILE A 182 -11.56 17.56 -2.61
N ARG A 183 -10.56 17.60 -1.73
CA ARG A 183 -9.43 18.54 -1.82
C ARG A 183 -8.54 18.27 -3.03
N ILE A 184 -8.29 17.00 -3.35
CA ILE A 184 -7.46 16.58 -4.48
C ILE A 184 -8.14 16.93 -5.82
N ASN A 185 -9.46 16.91 -5.88
CA ASN A 185 -10.23 17.15 -7.10
C ASN A 185 -10.56 18.65 -7.35
N LYS A 186 -10.10 19.55 -6.48
CA LYS A 186 -10.24 21.01 -6.65
C LYS A 186 -9.06 21.63 -7.39
#